data_ec48cf3517e117b1775555a97a605d01
#
_entry.id   ec48cf3517e117b1775555a97a605d01
#
_cell.length_a   1.000
_cell.length_b   1.000
_cell.length_c   1.000
_cell.angle_alpha   90.00
_cell.angle_beta   90.00
_cell.angle_gamma   90.00
#
_symmetry.space_group_name_H-M   'P 1'
#
loop_
_entity.id
_entity.type
_entity.pdbx_description
1 polymer ?
#
loop_
_entity_poly.entity_id
_entity_poly.type
_entity_poly.pdbx_seq_one_letter_code
_entity_poly.pdbx_strand_id
1 'polypeptide(L)'
;VIISSGFGEVGNYELERKVVEIAKKAGIRVLGPNCLGVYDSKTGVDMLFLPETKILTTGEEVVATPRPMRGNIAIVTQSGAFGVAALDYLAGRQIGVSKFVSFGNKSDVDEAEMLHYLYYDDETKVILLYVEDIKNGKAFIEAASKVTKKKPVIALKAGKTEAGARAAASHTGAMAGSDQIYNAAFTQTGILRVKDMEEFFDAAKALVMQPPAAGKNVAIITDAGGPGILATDECETRGLIVKQFSEKTIQKFEKLKREGKLPKFATNLNPVDVTGSATSEMFELAADIVFQDPEIHGILLLGLHHTPALQEDYIDRVAKVASKYEKPIVACDIGETEMALHTRSRFEKLGIPAYSSPEDAARAMSALVKYGLYLKKEGYFKEYLQKFFKEKHK
;
A
#
# COMPACT_ATOMS: atom_id res chain seq x y z
N VAL A 1 24.97 5.13 -12.75
CA VAL A 1 23.62 5.26 -13.35
C VAL A 1 23.79 5.69 -14.80
N ILE A 2 23.14 4.98 -15.74
CA ILE A 2 23.14 5.32 -17.18
C ILE A 2 21.71 5.65 -17.60
N ILE A 3 21.46 6.93 -17.80
CA ILE A 3 20.14 7.47 -18.17
C ILE A 3 19.88 7.30 -19.67
N SER A 4 20.93 7.41 -20.49
CA SER A 4 20.82 7.38 -21.96
C SER A 4 20.16 6.11 -22.48
N SER A 5 19.32 6.26 -23.51
CA SER A 5 18.76 5.19 -24.34
C SER A 5 19.67 4.90 -25.55
N GLY A 6 19.28 3.93 -26.39
CA GLY A 6 20.03 3.52 -27.58
C GLY A 6 20.75 2.18 -27.44
N PHE A 7 20.32 1.36 -26.45
CA PHE A 7 20.91 0.05 -26.14
C PHE A 7 19.96 -1.10 -26.48
N GLY A 8 19.74 -2.03 -25.56
CA GLY A 8 18.93 -3.21 -25.78
C GLY A 8 17.49 -2.94 -26.20
N GLU A 9 16.87 -1.83 -25.74
CA GLU A 9 15.51 -1.42 -26.10
C GLU A 9 15.35 -1.06 -27.60
N VAL A 10 16.45 -0.74 -28.27
CA VAL A 10 16.48 -0.54 -29.74
C VAL A 10 17.25 -1.67 -30.47
N GLY A 11 17.47 -2.82 -29.79
CA GLY A 11 18.15 -3.98 -30.37
C GLY A 11 19.67 -3.97 -30.29
N ASN A 12 20.28 -2.96 -29.67
CA ASN A 12 21.74 -2.81 -29.59
C ASN A 12 22.32 -3.54 -28.36
N TYR A 13 22.01 -4.83 -28.23
CA TYR A 13 22.39 -5.68 -27.07
C TYR A 13 23.90 -5.87 -26.94
N GLU A 14 24.66 -5.82 -28.04
CA GLU A 14 26.10 -5.96 -28.02
C GLU A 14 26.79 -4.81 -27.32
N LEU A 15 26.35 -3.56 -27.60
CA LEU A 15 26.85 -2.38 -26.93
C LEU A 15 26.49 -2.40 -25.43
N GLU A 16 25.28 -2.80 -25.09
CA GLU A 16 24.85 -2.93 -23.70
C GLU A 16 25.74 -3.91 -22.92
N ARG A 17 25.98 -5.10 -23.46
CA ARG A 17 26.90 -6.10 -22.85
C ARG A 17 28.29 -5.56 -22.68
N LYS A 18 28.86 -4.89 -23.72
CA LYS A 18 30.20 -4.32 -23.67
C LYS A 18 30.36 -3.28 -22.54
N VAL A 19 29.36 -2.43 -22.34
CA VAL A 19 29.35 -1.45 -21.25
C VAL A 19 29.38 -2.15 -19.89
N VAL A 20 28.53 -3.17 -19.67
CA VAL A 20 28.50 -3.94 -18.43
C VAL A 20 29.83 -4.69 -18.19
N GLU A 21 30.42 -5.29 -19.23
CA GLU A 21 31.72 -5.97 -19.12
C GLU A 21 32.84 -5.04 -18.71
N ILE A 22 32.89 -3.82 -19.28
CA ILE A 22 33.88 -2.79 -18.92
C ILE A 22 33.70 -2.38 -17.47
N ALA A 23 32.45 -2.11 -17.06
CA ALA A 23 32.12 -1.71 -15.69
C ALA A 23 32.53 -2.80 -14.69
N LYS A 24 32.17 -4.06 -14.95
CA LYS A 24 32.53 -5.21 -14.10
C LYS A 24 34.02 -5.38 -13.95
N LYS A 25 34.81 -5.23 -15.03
CA LYS A 25 36.30 -5.28 -14.99
C LYS A 25 36.87 -4.18 -14.10
N ALA A 26 36.19 -3.03 -14.01
CA ALA A 26 36.55 -1.89 -13.14
C ALA A 26 35.97 -1.98 -11.73
N GLY A 27 35.25 -3.05 -11.37
CA GLY A 27 34.58 -3.20 -10.08
C GLY A 27 33.37 -2.25 -9.90
N ILE A 28 32.78 -1.77 -10.99
CA ILE A 28 31.67 -0.81 -10.98
C ILE A 28 30.36 -1.55 -11.32
N ARG A 29 29.29 -1.25 -10.58
CA ARG A 29 27.93 -1.73 -10.87
C ARG A 29 27.19 -0.74 -11.77
N VAL A 30 26.32 -1.25 -12.64
CA VAL A 30 25.56 -0.44 -13.60
C VAL A 30 24.07 -0.52 -13.29
N LEU A 31 23.46 0.65 -13.09
CA LEU A 31 22.02 0.81 -13.06
C LEU A 31 21.57 1.45 -14.38
N GLY A 32 20.59 0.86 -15.04
CA GLY A 32 20.19 1.24 -16.40
C GLY A 32 20.76 0.26 -17.45
N PRO A 33 21.04 0.68 -18.69
CA PRO A 33 20.72 1.99 -19.29
C PRO A 33 19.21 2.27 -19.42
N ASN A 34 18.87 3.39 -20.06
CA ASN A 34 17.48 3.78 -20.30
C ASN A 34 16.66 3.87 -19.00
N CYS A 35 17.21 4.47 -17.95
CA CYS A 35 16.56 4.61 -16.67
C CYS A 35 16.28 6.07 -16.30
N LEU A 36 15.33 6.30 -15.39
CA LEU A 36 15.01 7.63 -14.89
C LEU A 36 16.07 8.16 -13.91
N GLY A 37 16.71 7.27 -13.18
CA GLY A 37 17.66 7.59 -12.13
C GLY A 37 17.26 7.03 -10.76
N VAL A 38 17.87 7.58 -9.71
CA VAL A 38 17.63 7.21 -8.30
C VAL A 38 17.37 8.44 -7.44
N TYR A 39 16.57 8.25 -6.41
CA TYR A 39 16.35 9.23 -5.36
C TYR A 39 16.38 8.54 -3.98
N ASP A 40 17.11 9.10 -3.04
CA ASP A 40 17.18 8.66 -1.65
C ASP A 40 16.85 9.84 -0.72
N SER A 41 15.68 9.82 -0.13
CA SER A 41 15.19 10.92 0.70
C SER A 41 15.95 11.11 2.02
N LYS A 42 16.67 10.06 2.50
CA LYS A 42 17.48 10.13 3.73
C LYS A 42 18.81 10.83 3.49
N THR A 43 19.48 10.47 2.42
CA THR A 43 20.83 10.99 2.10
C THR A 43 20.79 12.26 1.26
N GLY A 44 19.63 12.57 0.65
CA GLY A 44 19.48 13.68 -0.28
C GLY A 44 20.08 13.40 -1.67
N VAL A 45 20.45 12.15 -1.96
CA VAL A 45 20.89 11.77 -3.31
C VAL A 45 19.71 11.88 -4.27
N ASP A 46 19.84 12.75 -5.24
CA ASP A 46 18.89 12.93 -6.35
C ASP A 46 19.64 12.87 -7.67
N MET A 47 19.44 11.79 -8.40
CA MET A 47 20.01 11.56 -9.73
C MET A 47 18.90 11.42 -10.78
N LEU A 48 17.70 11.93 -10.50
CA LEU A 48 16.61 11.96 -11.47
C LEU A 48 16.95 13.00 -12.55
N PHE A 49 16.93 12.63 -13.82
CA PHE A 49 17.27 13.57 -14.90
C PHE A 49 16.17 14.59 -15.20
N LEU A 50 14.94 14.35 -14.70
CA LEU A 50 13.83 15.27 -14.86
C LEU A 50 13.87 16.36 -13.79
N PRO A 51 13.72 17.64 -14.15
CA PRO A 51 13.68 18.75 -13.21
C PRO A 51 12.45 18.65 -12.31
N GLU A 52 12.55 19.15 -11.09
CA GLU A 52 11.45 19.18 -10.13
C GLU A 52 10.32 20.11 -10.60
N THR A 53 10.69 21.26 -11.17
CA THR A 53 9.76 22.26 -11.65
C THR A 53 9.80 22.41 -13.18
N LYS A 54 8.74 22.99 -13.73
CA LYS A 54 8.61 23.29 -15.15
C LYS A 54 7.96 24.67 -15.32
N ILE A 55 8.49 25.46 -16.25
CA ILE A 55 7.91 26.75 -16.62
C ILE A 55 6.85 26.49 -17.69
N LEU A 56 5.62 26.91 -17.42
CA LEU A 56 4.49 26.84 -18.38
C LEU A 56 4.63 27.90 -19.47
N THR A 57 3.86 27.77 -20.52
CA THR A 57 3.79 28.79 -21.61
C THR A 57 3.27 30.15 -21.11
N THR A 58 2.58 30.17 -19.97
CA THR A 58 2.15 31.40 -19.26
C THR A 58 3.27 32.12 -18.52
N GLY A 59 4.44 31.48 -18.39
CA GLY A 59 5.56 31.98 -17.55
C GLY A 59 5.50 31.55 -16.09
N GLU A 60 4.44 30.85 -15.69
CA GLU A 60 4.29 30.30 -14.32
C GLU A 60 5.18 29.07 -14.11
N GLU A 61 5.88 29.01 -12.98
CA GLU A 61 6.66 27.86 -12.56
C GLU A 61 5.79 26.92 -11.70
N VAL A 62 5.70 25.66 -12.08
CA VAL A 62 4.90 24.64 -11.40
C VAL A 62 5.74 23.40 -11.10
N VAL A 63 5.40 22.67 -10.03
CA VAL A 63 6.00 21.37 -9.73
C VAL A 63 5.55 20.35 -10.80
N ALA A 64 6.51 19.68 -11.42
CA ALA A 64 6.27 18.72 -12.51
C ALA A 64 6.75 17.31 -12.18
N THR A 65 7.86 17.19 -11.46
CA THR A 65 8.40 15.90 -11.00
C THR A 65 8.78 16.03 -9.53
N PRO A 66 7.81 15.93 -8.62
CA PRO A 66 8.05 16.20 -7.20
C PRO A 66 9.04 15.21 -6.59
N ARG A 67 9.70 15.66 -5.54
CA ARG A 67 10.51 14.83 -4.64
C ARG A 67 9.67 14.54 -3.39
N PRO A 68 9.04 13.35 -3.27
CA PRO A 68 8.23 13.04 -2.09
C PRO A 68 9.02 13.19 -0.79
N MET A 69 8.34 13.60 0.28
CA MET A 69 8.95 13.70 1.59
C MET A 69 9.59 12.38 2.03
N ARG A 70 10.51 12.47 3.01
CA ARG A 70 11.09 11.27 3.63
C ARG A 70 10.02 10.39 4.24
N GLY A 71 10.10 9.08 3.95
CA GLY A 71 9.18 8.07 4.48
C GLY A 71 9.76 6.67 4.39
N ASN A 72 8.90 5.66 4.39
CA ASN A 72 9.31 4.27 4.55
C ASN A 72 8.94 3.37 3.35
N ILE A 73 8.52 3.95 2.23
CA ILE A 73 8.17 3.19 1.03
C ILE A 73 9.30 3.30 0.00
N ALA A 74 9.86 2.16 -0.43
CA ALA A 74 10.76 2.13 -1.57
C ALA A 74 9.97 1.83 -2.85
N ILE A 75 10.28 2.55 -3.92
CA ILE A 75 9.74 2.31 -5.25
C ILE A 75 10.86 1.78 -6.13
N VAL A 76 10.63 0.62 -6.73
CA VAL A 76 11.53 -0.02 -7.69
C VAL A 76 10.74 -0.22 -8.98
N THR A 77 11.18 0.42 -10.06
CA THR A 77 10.42 0.46 -11.31
C THR A 77 11.26 0.20 -12.54
N GLN A 78 10.73 -0.61 -13.44
CA GLN A 78 11.31 -0.83 -14.76
C GLN A 78 10.98 0.31 -15.72
N SER A 79 9.78 0.89 -15.61
CA SER A 79 9.32 2.01 -16.45
C SER A 79 9.65 3.36 -15.81
N GLY A 80 10.38 4.21 -16.53
CA GLY A 80 10.65 5.58 -16.10
C GLY A 80 9.36 6.42 -16.02
N ALA A 81 8.51 6.35 -17.03
CA ALA A 81 7.24 7.10 -17.08
C ALA A 81 6.29 6.72 -15.93
N PHE A 82 6.15 5.42 -15.65
CA PHE A 82 5.39 4.95 -14.49
C PHE A 82 6.01 5.47 -13.18
N GLY A 83 7.34 5.47 -13.09
CA GLY A 83 8.06 5.95 -11.93
C GLY A 83 7.78 7.42 -11.63
N VAL A 84 7.78 8.29 -12.66
CA VAL A 84 7.42 9.72 -12.49
C VAL A 84 6.00 9.87 -11.99
N ALA A 85 5.04 9.16 -12.61
CA ALA A 85 3.65 9.18 -12.17
C ALA A 85 3.48 8.69 -10.72
N ALA A 86 4.27 7.68 -10.30
CA ALA A 86 4.27 7.20 -8.93
C ALA A 86 4.81 8.24 -7.93
N LEU A 87 5.89 8.95 -8.28
CA LEU A 87 6.43 10.03 -7.44
C LEU A 87 5.42 11.15 -7.27
N ASP A 88 4.78 11.58 -8.37
CA ASP A 88 3.77 12.63 -8.36
C ASP A 88 2.55 12.23 -7.51
N TYR A 89 2.03 11.03 -7.70
CA TYR A 89 0.90 10.50 -6.93
C TYR A 89 1.20 10.45 -5.42
N LEU A 90 2.37 9.93 -5.03
CA LEU A 90 2.75 9.82 -3.62
C LEU A 90 3.00 11.18 -2.98
N ALA A 91 3.65 12.11 -3.70
CA ALA A 91 3.86 13.48 -3.21
C ALA A 91 2.53 14.21 -3.02
N GLY A 92 1.61 14.13 -3.99
CA GLY A 92 0.28 14.76 -3.92
C GLY A 92 -0.57 14.22 -2.77
N ARG A 93 -0.38 12.95 -2.39
CA ARG A 93 -1.04 12.33 -1.24
C ARG A 93 -0.24 12.40 0.07
N GLN A 94 0.86 13.14 0.10
CA GLN A 94 1.74 13.29 1.26
C GLN A 94 2.28 11.95 1.80
N ILE A 95 2.44 10.95 0.94
CA ILE A 95 3.00 9.65 1.29
C ILE A 95 4.52 9.70 1.09
N GLY A 96 5.26 9.49 2.18
CA GLY A 96 6.72 9.58 2.16
C GLY A 96 7.41 8.37 1.53
N VAL A 97 8.52 8.66 0.82
CA VAL A 97 9.35 7.67 0.12
C VAL A 97 10.71 7.54 0.82
N SER A 98 11.20 6.33 1.00
CA SER A 98 12.59 6.09 1.44
C SER A 98 13.55 6.16 0.27
N LYS A 99 13.25 5.39 -0.77
CA LYS A 99 14.07 5.28 -1.98
C LYS A 99 13.21 5.14 -3.22
N PHE A 100 13.71 5.72 -4.30
CA PHE A 100 13.19 5.49 -5.64
C PHE A 100 14.31 4.99 -6.54
N VAL A 101 14.09 3.90 -7.25
CA VAL A 101 15.05 3.31 -8.18
C VAL A 101 14.36 2.94 -9.49
N SER A 102 14.78 3.58 -10.58
CA SER A 102 14.41 3.17 -11.93
C SER A 102 15.58 2.42 -12.56
N PHE A 103 15.39 1.16 -12.94
CA PHE A 103 16.49 0.37 -13.48
C PHE A 103 16.46 0.18 -15.00
N GLY A 104 15.48 0.72 -15.71
CA GLY A 104 15.43 0.71 -17.17
C GLY A 104 15.62 -0.70 -17.77
N ASN A 105 16.65 -0.90 -18.60
CA ASN A 105 16.93 -2.17 -19.27
C ASN A 105 17.43 -3.29 -18.35
N LYS A 106 17.81 -3.00 -17.10
CA LYS A 106 18.32 -4.00 -16.14
C LYS A 106 19.48 -4.83 -16.70
N SER A 107 20.49 -4.15 -17.17
CA SER A 107 21.63 -4.81 -17.82
C SER A 107 22.62 -5.45 -16.83
N ASP A 108 22.69 -4.92 -15.59
CA ASP A 108 23.52 -5.45 -14.50
C ASP A 108 22.72 -5.58 -13.20
N VAL A 109 22.19 -4.45 -12.66
CA VAL A 109 21.35 -4.47 -11.45
C VAL A 109 19.91 -4.78 -11.85
N ASP A 110 19.31 -5.82 -11.25
CA ASP A 110 17.96 -6.30 -11.51
C ASP A 110 17.08 -6.29 -10.24
N GLU A 111 15.86 -6.82 -10.35
CA GLU A 111 14.88 -6.89 -9.26
C GLU A 111 15.39 -7.71 -8.08
N ALA A 112 16.08 -8.81 -8.33
CA ALA A 112 16.58 -9.70 -7.29
C ALA A 112 17.63 -9.01 -6.43
N GLU A 113 18.55 -8.27 -7.06
CA GLU A 113 19.58 -7.50 -6.36
C GLU A 113 18.98 -6.32 -5.61
N MET A 114 17.99 -5.63 -6.18
CA MET A 114 17.31 -4.54 -5.48
C MET A 114 16.52 -5.05 -4.26
N LEU A 115 15.82 -6.18 -4.38
CA LEU A 115 15.17 -6.81 -3.24
C LEU A 115 16.19 -7.20 -2.16
N HIS A 116 17.34 -7.75 -2.56
CA HIS A 116 18.42 -8.06 -1.62
C HIS A 116 18.96 -6.81 -0.91
N TYR A 117 19.21 -5.73 -1.64
CA TYR A 117 19.63 -4.44 -1.05
C TYR A 117 18.58 -3.92 -0.06
N LEU A 118 17.32 -3.87 -0.45
CA LEU A 118 16.22 -3.35 0.36
C LEU A 118 15.90 -4.24 1.58
N TYR A 119 16.29 -5.51 1.56
CA TYR A 119 16.18 -6.38 2.74
C TYR A 119 16.97 -5.82 3.94
N TYR A 120 18.14 -5.21 3.69
CA TYR A 120 19.03 -4.66 4.71
C TYR A 120 18.81 -3.17 4.96
N ASP A 121 18.04 -2.48 4.13
CA ASP A 121 17.77 -1.04 4.31
C ASP A 121 16.74 -0.80 5.42
N ASP A 122 17.16 -0.29 6.56
CA ASP A 122 16.29 -0.08 7.73
C ASP A 122 15.27 1.05 7.53
N GLU A 123 15.49 1.98 6.59
CA GLU A 123 14.54 3.04 6.28
C GLU A 123 13.32 2.52 5.52
N THR A 124 13.49 1.48 4.71
CA THR A 124 12.40 0.90 3.91
C THR A 124 11.62 -0.13 4.71
N LYS A 125 10.31 0.09 4.83
CA LYS A 125 9.36 -0.84 5.47
C LYS A 125 8.47 -1.56 4.47
N VAL A 126 8.14 -0.90 3.35
CA VAL A 126 7.30 -1.44 2.28
C VAL A 126 7.99 -1.25 0.94
N ILE A 127 7.92 -2.24 0.07
CA ILE A 127 8.53 -2.19 -1.27
C ILE A 127 7.44 -2.25 -2.33
N LEU A 128 7.42 -1.24 -3.19
CA LEU A 128 6.61 -1.16 -4.39
C LEU A 128 7.44 -1.58 -5.59
N LEU A 129 7.00 -2.61 -6.31
CA LEU A 129 7.71 -3.17 -7.44
C LEU A 129 6.85 -3.12 -8.71
N TYR A 130 7.24 -2.28 -9.67
CA TYR A 130 6.65 -2.29 -11.01
C TYR A 130 7.55 -3.07 -11.96
N VAL A 131 7.01 -4.11 -12.57
CA VAL A 131 7.76 -4.99 -13.48
C VAL A 131 7.00 -5.28 -14.78
N GLU A 132 7.76 -5.32 -15.87
CA GLU A 132 7.31 -5.73 -17.20
C GLU A 132 7.76 -7.15 -17.51
N ASP A 133 9.03 -7.49 -17.15
CA ASP A 133 9.61 -8.83 -17.23
C ASP A 133 10.54 -9.10 -16.05
N ILE A 134 10.90 -10.37 -15.84
CA ILE A 134 11.92 -10.81 -14.87
C ILE A 134 12.87 -11.76 -15.60
N LYS A 135 14.11 -11.34 -15.78
CA LYS A 135 15.12 -12.11 -16.55
C LYS A 135 15.61 -13.34 -15.78
N ASN A 136 15.86 -13.22 -14.49
CA ASN A 136 16.35 -14.29 -13.63
C ASN A 136 15.31 -14.69 -12.59
N GLY A 137 14.34 -15.52 -13.00
CA GLY A 137 13.24 -15.96 -12.15
C GLY A 137 13.69 -16.71 -10.89
N LYS A 138 14.78 -17.50 -10.97
CA LYS A 138 15.30 -18.23 -9.80
C LYS A 138 15.85 -17.29 -8.73
N ALA A 139 16.73 -16.37 -9.11
CA ALA A 139 17.28 -15.38 -8.19
C ALA A 139 16.20 -14.47 -7.61
N PHE A 140 15.21 -14.09 -8.43
CA PHE A 140 14.06 -13.31 -7.98
C PHE A 140 13.24 -14.04 -6.92
N ILE A 141 12.87 -15.31 -7.14
CA ILE A 141 12.10 -16.10 -6.16
C ILE A 141 12.86 -16.25 -4.85
N GLU A 142 14.17 -16.48 -4.91
CA GLU A 142 15.02 -16.60 -3.72
C GLU A 142 15.07 -15.29 -2.92
N ALA A 143 15.35 -14.16 -3.57
CA ALA A 143 15.39 -12.85 -2.95
C ALA A 143 14.03 -12.44 -2.38
N ALA A 144 12.95 -12.60 -3.17
CA ALA A 144 11.60 -12.27 -2.78
C ALA A 144 11.14 -13.07 -1.55
N SER A 145 11.34 -14.40 -1.55
CA SER A 145 10.97 -15.27 -0.42
C SER A 145 11.67 -14.91 0.88
N LYS A 146 12.86 -14.32 0.80
CA LYS A 146 13.59 -13.82 1.97
C LYS A 146 13.02 -12.48 2.46
N VAL A 147 12.78 -11.56 1.52
CA VAL A 147 12.34 -10.19 1.83
C VAL A 147 10.93 -10.15 2.39
N THR A 148 9.99 -10.89 1.78
CA THR A 148 8.56 -10.86 2.16
C THR A 148 8.28 -11.35 3.58
N LYS A 149 9.19 -12.12 4.19
CA LYS A 149 9.13 -12.50 5.61
C LYS A 149 9.44 -11.34 6.55
N LYS A 150 10.14 -10.31 6.06
CA LYS A 150 10.60 -9.16 6.85
C LYS A 150 9.89 -7.85 6.47
N LYS A 151 9.50 -7.71 5.19
CA LYS A 151 8.89 -6.49 4.62
C LYS A 151 7.88 -6.87 3.54
N PRO A 152 6.69 -6.28 3.50
CA PRO A 152 5.75 -6.52 2.41
C PRO A 152 6.32 -5.99 1.09
N VAL A 153 6.17 -6.79 0.04
CA VAL A 153 6.45 -6.44 -1.33
C VAL A 153 5.13 -6.44 -2.10
N ILE A 154 4.81 -5.34 -2.72
CA ILE A 154 3.61 -5.17 -3.53
C ILE A 154 4.06 -5.07 -4.98
N ALA A 155 3.50 -5.89 -5.88
CA ALA A 155 3.90 -5.91 -7.27
C ALA A 155 2.76 -5.53 -8.21
N LEU A 156 3.03 -4.57 -9.08
CA LEU A 156 2.21 -4.26 -10.24
C LEU A 156 2.90 -4.80 -11.50
N LYS A 157 2.36 -5.89 -12.06
CA LYS A 157 2.88 -6.54 -13.28
C LYS A 157 2.14 -6.01 -14.50
N ALA A 158 2.86 -5.36 -15.39
CA ALA A 158 2.34 -4.95 -16.70
C ALA A 158 2.35 -6.11 -17.71
N GLY A 159 1.53 -6.03 -18.77
CA GLY A 159 1.46 -7.07 -19.80
C GLY A 159 0.74 -8.33 -19.35
N LYS A 160 -0.42 -8.20 -18.69
CA LYS A 160 -1.24 -9.33 -18.17
C LYS A 160 -2.04 -10.05 -19.26
N THR A 161 -2.45 -9.32 -20.29
CA THR A 161 -3.24 -9.83 -21.40
C THR A 161 -2.34 -10.07 -22.61
N GLU A 162 -2.79 -10.88 -23.58
CA GLU A 162 -2.04 -11.08 -24.82
C GLU A 162 -1.69 -9.77 -25.54
N ALA A 163 -2.63 -8.82 -25.61
CA ALA A 163 -2.38 -7.51 -26.21
C ALA A 163 -1.37 -6.69 -25.38
N GLY A 164 -1.54 -6.68 -24.05
CA GLY A 164 -0.59 -6.04 -23.14
C GLY A 164 0.80 -6.67 -23.17
N ALA A 165 0.89 -7.99 -23.30
CA ALA A 165 2.13 -8.73 -23.44
C ALA A 165 2.87 -8.38 -24.75
N ARG A 166 2.14 -8.27 -25.88
CA ARG A 166 2.73 -7.79 -27.14
C ARG A 166 3.22 -6.34 -27.03
N ALA A 167 2.46 -5.48 -26.37
CA ALA A 167 2.87 -4.09 -26.14
C ALA A 167 4.14 -3.99 -25.28
N ALA A 168 4.20 -4.75 -24.17
CA ALA A 168 5.37 -4.82 -23.31
C ALA A 168 6.59 -5.37 -24.06
N ALA A 169 6.44 -6.43 -24.84
CA ALA A 169 7.52 -7.00 -25.64
C ALA A 169 8.05 -5.99 -26.70
N SER A 170 7.16 -5.22 -27.32
CA SER A 170 7.56 -4.15 -28.27
C SER A 170 8.31 -3.00 -27.58
N HIS A 171 7.98 -2.74 -26.29
CA HIS A 171 8.60 -1.66 -25.52
C HIS A 171 9.96 -2.05 -24.93
N THR A 172 10.11 -3.29 -24.45
CA THR A 172 11.30 -3.74 -23.74
C THR A 172 12.23 -4.64 -24.57
N GLY A 173 11.78 -5.09 -25.73
CA GLY A 173 12.47 -6.10 -26.53
C GLY A 173 12.50 -7.51 -25.90
N ALA A 174 11.83 -7.71 -24.77
CA ALA A 174 11.79 -8.99 -24.06
C ALA A 174 10.57 -9.82 -24.46
N MET A 175 10.73 -11.14 -24.57
CA MET A 175 9.59 -12.05 -24.72
C MET A 175 8.75 -12.04 -23.45
N ALA A 176 7.45 -11.76 -23.57
CA ALA A 176 6.54 -11.78 -22.45
C ALA A 176 6.36 -13.21 -21.92
N GLY A 177 6.72 -13.45 -20.67
CA GLY A 177 6.41 -14.69 -19.98
C GLY A 177 4.91 -14.84 -19.72
N SER A 178 4.45 -16.08 -19.52
CA SER A 178 3.05 -16.34 -19.17
C SER A 178 2.67 -15.64 -17.85
N ASP A 179 1.55 -14.92 -17.84
CA ASP A 179 1.02 -14.24 -16.66
C ASP A 179 0.77 -15.19 -15.48
N GLN A 180 0.41 -16.44 -15.80
CA GLN A 180 0.20 -17.50 -14.80
C GLN A 180 1.49 -17.85 -14.04
N ILE A 181 2.65 -17.84 -14.72
CA ILE A 181 3.95 -18.10 -14.09
C ILE A 181 4.29 -16.98 -13.10
N TYR A 182 4.07 -15.72 -13.47
CA TYR A 182 4.25 -14.59 -12.56
C TYR A 182 3.32 -14.70 -11.35
N ASN A 183 2.05 -15.04 -11.58
CA ASN A 183 1.10 -15.20 -10.48
C ASN A 183 1.51 -16.32 -9.51
N ALA A 184 1.98 -17.44 -10.04
CA ALA A 184 2.49 -18.54 -9.21
C ALA A 184 3.73 -18.13 -8.41
N ALA A 185 4.71 -17.46 -9.04
CA ALA A 185 5.91 -16.96 -8.37
C ALA A 185 5.58 -15.94 -7.27
N PHE A 186 4.70 -14.98 -7.52
CA PHE A 186 4.28 -13.99 -6.52
C PHE A 186 3.53 -14.65 -5.35
N THR A 187 2.62 -15.58 -5.64
CA THR A 187 1.90 -16.35 -4.60
C THR A 187 2.86 -17.17 -3.74
N GLN A 188 3.82 -17.86 -4.38
CA GLN A 188 4.82 -18.67 -3.69
C GLN A 188 5.70 -17.84 -2.76
N THR A 189 6.11 -16.67 -3.21
CA THR A 189 7.03 -15.78 -2.49
C THR A 189 6.36 -14.82 -1.51
N GLY A 190 5.02 -14.78 -1.46
CA GLY A 190 4.27 -13.85 -0.61
C GLY A 190 4.25 -12.42 -1.11
N ILE A 191 4.61 -12.16 -2.36
CA ILE A 191 4.43 -10.87 -2.99
C ILE A 191 2.94 -10.61 -3.18
N LEU A 192 2.47 -9.44 -2.75
CA LEU A 192 1.10 -8.99 -2.94
C LEU A 192 0.93 -8.46 -4.37
N ARG A 193 0.35 -9.26 -5.24
CA ARG A 193 0.03 -8.84 -6.60
C ARG A 193 -1.22 -7.97 -6.62
N VAL A 194 -1.13 -6.79 -7.24
CA VAL A 194 -2.22 -5.83 -7.39
C VAL A 194 -2.67 -5.69 -8.86
N LYS A 195 -3.88 -5.15 -9.06
CA LYS A 195 -4.52 -5.08 -10.38
C LYS A 195 -4.22 -3.78 -11.12
N ASP A 196 -4.13 -2.67 -10.40
CA ASP A 196 -4.03 -1.32 -10.92
C ASP A 196 -3.21 -0.40 -10.01
N MET A 197 -3.04 0.85 -10.42
CA MET A 197 -2.26 1.84 -9.68
C MET A 197 -2.90 2.23 -8.34
N GLU A 198 -4.23 2.30 -8.27
CA GLU A 198 -4.92 2.66 -7.04
C GLU A 198 -4.68 1.59 -5.97
N GLU A 199 -4.91 0.30 -6.32
CA GLU A 199 -4.62 -0.81 -5.41
C GLU A 199 -3.14 -0.87 -4.99
N PHE A 200 -2.23 -0.47 -5.88
CA PHE A 200 -0.79 -0.43 -5.61
C PHE A 200 -0.43 0.55 -4.49
N PHE A 201 -0.98 1.74 -4.53
CA PHE A 201 -0.71 2.78 -3.54
C PHE A 201 -1.55 2.63 -2.27
N ASP A 202 -2.80 2.19 -2.40
CA ASP A 202 -3.66 1.94 -1.24
C ASP A 202 -3.09 0.84 -0.34
N ALA A 203 -2.63 -0.26 -0.95
CA ALA A 203 -1.96 -1.33 -0.22
C ALA A 203 -0.66 -0.86 0.45
N ALA A 204 0.13 0.00 -0.22
CA ALA A 204 1.35 0.54 0.34
C ALA A 204 1.08 1.42 1.57
N LYS A 205 0.09 2.32 1.46
CA LYS A 205 -0.34 3.19 2.56
C LYS A 205 -0.81 2.38 3.75
N ALA A 206 -1.64 1.36 3.53
CA ALA A 206 -2.11 0.50 4.61
C ALA A 206 -0.96 -0.24 5.30
N LEU A 207 -0.10 -0.91 4.54
CA LEU A 207 0.97 -1.76 5.07
C LEU A 207 2.11 -0.99 5.75
N VAL A 208 2.29 0.30 5.43
CA VAL A 208 3.27 1.14 6.12
C VAL A 208 2.74 1.70 7.44
N MET A 209 1.42 1.89 7.54
CA MET A 209 0.77 2.52 8.71
C MET A 209 0.21 1.52 9.72
N GLN A 210 -0.23 0.34 9.26
CA GLN A 210 -0.97 -0.62 10.08
C GLN A 210 -0.32 -2.00 10.13
N PRO A 211 -0.48 -2.73 11.25
CA PRO A 211 -0.01 -4.10 11.33
C PRO A 211 -0.80 -5.02 10.40
N PRO A 212 -0.23 -6.13 9.93
CA PRO A 212 -0.98 -7.13 9.18
C PRO A 212 -2.05 -7.79 10.05
N ALA A 213 -3.20 -8.12 9.46
CA ALA A 213 -4.31 -8.74 10.17
C ALA A 213 -4.07 -10.23 10.48
N ALA A 214 -4.53 -10.68 11.63
CA ALA A 214 -4.36 -12.06 12.08
C ALA A 214 -5.25 -13.07 11.34
N GLY A 215 -6.23 -12.64 10.55
CA GLY A 215 -7.18 -13.52 9.85
C GLY A 215 -8.12 -12.72 8.94
N LYS A 216 -9.11 -13.38 8.37
CA LYS A 216 -10.00 -12.83 7.34
C LYS A 216 -11.23 -12.11 7.89
N ASN A 217 -11.58 -12.32 9.17
CA ASN A 217 -12.80 -11.76 9.73
C ASN A 217 -12.63 -10.27 9.99
N VAL A 218 -13.46 -9.46 9.39
CA VAL A 218 -13.42 -8.00 9.54
C VAL A 218 -14.74 -7.48 10.09
N ALA A 219 -14.68 -6.36 10.77
CA ALA A 219 -15.86 -5.62 11.19
C ALA A 219 -15.92 -4.27 10.47
N ILE A 220 -17.13 -3.81 10.23
CA ILE A 220 -17.43 -2.50 9.66
C ILE A 220 -18.22 -1.70 10.70
N ILE A 221 -17.74 -0.48 10.99
CA ILE A 221 -18.44 0.49 11.84
C ILE A 221 -18.77 1.69 10.96
N THR A 222 -20.03 2.08 10.91
CA THR A 222 -20.49 3.18 10.05
C THR A 222 -21.61 3.99 10.71
N ASP A 223 -21.78 5.23 10.28
CA ASP A 223 -22.95 6.08 10.54
C ASP A 223 -23.91 6.16 9.34
N ALA A 224 -23.59 5.41 8.27
CA ALA A 224 -24.32 5.46 7.00
C ALA A 224 -24.50 4.04 6.41
N GLY A 225 -25.73 3.57 6.34
CA GLY A 225 -26.05 2.22 5.88
C GLY A 225 -25.61 1.94 4.44
N GLY A 226 -25.79 2.88 3.51
CA GLY A 226 -25.38 2.69 2.10
C GLY A 226 -23.89 2.41 1.93
N PRO A 227 -22.98 3.26 2.42
CA PRO A 227 -21.54 2.97 2.44
C PRO A 227 -21.16 1.68 3.16
N GLY A 228 -21.87 1.33 4.25
CA GLY A 228 -21.66 0.06 4.95
C GLY A 228 -21.95 -1.16 4.07
N ILE A 229 -22.99 -1.09 3.23
CA ILE A 229 -23.32 -2.16 2.25
C ILE A 229 -22.24 -2.27 1.20
N LEU A 230 -21.79 -1.16 0.60
CA LEU A 230 -20.73 -1.14 -0.42
C LEU A 230 -19.42 -1.73 0.14
N ALA A 231 -19.05 -1.35 1.37
CA ALA A 231 -17.88 -1.91 2.04
C ALA A 231 -18.01 -3.43 2.27
N THR A 232 -19.21 -3.89 2.64
CA THR A 232 -19.48 -5.33 2.84
C THR A 232 -19.31 -6.11 1.55
N ASP A 233 -19.92 -5.66 0.46
CA ASP A 233 -19.83 -6.31 -0.84
C ASP A 233 -18.39 -6.39 -1.34
N GLU A 234 -17.62 -5.30 -1.22
CA GLU A 234 -16.23 -5.30 -1.64
C GLU A 234 -15.34 -6.16 -0.73
N CYS A 235 -15.58 -6.18 0.59
CA CYS A 235 -14.87 -7.09 1.50
C CYS A 235 -15.05 -8.56 1.07
N GLU A 236 -16.29 -9.01 0.87
CA GLU A 236 -16.59 -10.39 0.49
C GLU A 236 -16.01 -10.72 -0.91
N THR A 237 -16.11 -9.79 -1.87
CA THR A 237 -15.52 -9.94 -3.21
C THR A 237 -13.99 -10.15 -3.15
N ARG A 238 -13.33 -9.57 -2.15
CA ARG A 238 -11.88 -9.71 -1.94
C ARG A 238 -11.49 -10.88 -1.05
N GLY A 239 -12.46 -11.70 -0.63
CA GLY A 239 -12.26 -12.89 0.21
C GLY A 239 -12.02 -12.59 1.68
N LEU A 240 -12.40 -11.39 2.14
CA LEU A 240 -12.59 -11.08 3.56
C LEU A 240 -13.94 -11.66 4.01
N ILE A 241 -14.16 -11.75 5.30
CA ILE A 241 -15.41 -12.27 5.87
C ILE A 241 -15.97 -11.21 6.81
N VAL A 242 -17.12 -10.64 6.46
CA VAL A 242 -17.87 -9.73 7.35
C VAL A 242 -18.64 -10.58 8.35
N LYS A 243 -17.91 -11.12 9.32
CA LYS A 243 -18.44 -12.10 10.28
C LYS A 243 -19.33 -11.44 11.31
N GLN A 244 -20.47 -12.06 11.63
CA GLN A 244 -21.30 -11.64 12.73
C GLN A 244 -20.55 -11.73 14.06
N PHE A 245 -20.83 -10.79 14.97
CA PHE A 245 -20.16 -10.68 16.26
C PHE A 245 -20.47 -11.86 17.19
N SER A 246 -19.58 -12.09 18.14
CA SER A 246 -19.85 -13.01 19.25
C SER A 246 -21.03 -12.53 20.09
N GLU A 247 -21.73 -13.47 20.72
CA GLU A 247 -22.86 -13.15 21.62
C GLU A 247 -22.48 -12.12 22.69
N LYS A 248 -21.29 -12.24 23.23
CA LYS A 248 -20.76 -11.29 24.24
C LYS A 248 -20.65 -9.87 23.70
N THR A 249 -20.24 -9.73 22.45
CA THR A 249 -20.13 -8.43 21.76
C THR A 249 -21.53 -7.86 21.50
N ILE A 250 -22.46 -8.68 21.02
CA ILE A 250 -23.87 -8.28 20.83
C ILE A 250 -24.48 -7.78 22.15
N GLN A 251 -24.27 -8.50 23.26
CA GLN A 251 -24.78 -8.11 24.57
C GLN A 251 -24.20 -6.77 25.05
N LYS A 252 -22.95 -6.44 24.74
CA LYS A 252 -22.37 -5.13 25.05
C LYS A 252 -23.08 -4.01 24.27
N PHE A 253 -23.36 -4.18 22.99
CA PHE A 253 -24.13 -3.23 22.20
C PHE A 253 -25.55 -3.05 22.76
N GLU A 254 -26.23 -4.13 23.10
CA GLU A 254 -27.57 -4.09 23.73
C GLU A 254 -27.55 -3.35 25.08
N LYS A 255 -26.48 -3.49 25.84
CA LYS A 255 -26.29 -2.72 27.09
C LYS A 255 -26.21 -1.22 26.80
N LEU A 256 -25.38 -0.80 25.82
CA LEU A 256 -25.27 0.63 25.45
C LEU A 256 -26.62 1.22 24.97
N LYS A 257 -27.41 0.45 24.22
CA LYS A 257 -28.77 0.88 23.82
C LYS A 257 -29.70 1.07 25.02
N ARG A 258 -29.67 0.15 25.99
CA ARG A 258 -30.46 0.27 27.23
C ARG A 258 -30.03 1.45 28.10
N GLU A 259 -28.73 1.77 28.11
CA GLU A 259 -28.17 2.93 28.82
C GLU A 259 -28.40 4.27 28.08
N GLY A 260 -28.99 4.25 26.89
CA GLY A 260 -29.19 5.44 26.06
C GLY A 260 -27.92 6.00 25.42
N LYS A 261 -26.80 5.25 25.44
CA LYS A 261 -25.52 5.65 24.82
C LYS A 261 -25.45 5.37 23.33
N LEU A 262 -26.33 4.49 22.85
CA LEU A 262 -26.57 4.26 21.42
C LEU A 262 -28.08 4.36 21.14
N PRO A 263 -28.47 4.83 19.94
CA PRO A 263 -29.87 4.82 19.52
C PRO A 263 -30.44 3.39 19.58
N LYS A 264 -31.72 3.26 19.95
CA LYS A 264 -32.39 1.95 20.01
C LYS A 264 -32.38 1.22 18.66
N PHE A 265 -32.37 1.98 17.57
CA PHE A 265 -32.39 1.47 16.20
C PHE A 265 -30.97 1.30 15.58
N ALA A 266 -29.89 1.65 16.30
CA ALA A 266 -28.56 1.29 15.88
C ALA A 266 -28.43 -0.23 15.75
N THR A 267 -27.65 -0.72 14.78
CA THR A 267 -27.46 -2.17 14.64
C THR A 267 -26.47 -2.69 15.70
N ASN A 268 -26.64 -3.93 16.08
CA ASN A 268 -25.69 -4.69 16.91
C ASN A 268 -25.12 -5.89 16.15
N LEU A 269 -25.34 -5.89 14.84
CA LEU A 269 -24.83 -6.86 13.88
C LEU A 269 -23.62 -6.24 13.14
N ASN A 270 -22.91 -7.04 12.40
CA ASN A 270 -21.83 -6.55 11.51
C ASN A 270 -22.38 -6.43 10.07
N PRO A 271 -22.38 -5.23 9.47
CA PRO A 271 -21.91 -3.92 9.93
C PRO A 271 -22.66 -3.34 11.15
N VAL A 272 -21.88 -2.64 12.03
CA VAL A 272 -22.47 -1.79 13.08
C VAL A 272 -22.82 -0.44 12.47
N ASP A 273 -24.10 -0.15 12.36
CA ASP A 273 -24.60 1.16 11.95
C ASP A 273 -25.01 1.96 13.18
N VAL A 274 -24.21 2.97 13.56
CA VAL A 274 -24.48 3.87 14.68
C VAL A 274 -25.42 5.02 14.29
N THR A 275 -25.85 5.05 13.02
CA THR A 275 -26.88 5.90 12.42
C THR A 275 -26.43 7.33 12.09
N GLY A 276 -27.17 8.01 11.23
CA GLY A 276 -26.95 9.42 10.84
C GLY A 276 -27.13 10.45 11.98
N SER A 277 -27.37 10.01 13.21
CA SER A 277 -27.32 10.85 14.40
C SER A 277 -26.10 10.57 15.29
N ALA A 278 -25.10 9.88 14.75
CA ALA A 278 -23.90 9.49 15.45
C ALA A 278 -23.14 10.70 16.03
N THR A 279 -22.62 10.50 17.23
CA THR A 279 -21.70 11.42 17.90
C THR A 279 -20.30 10.81 17.98
N SER A 280 -19.30 11.62 18.27
CA SER A 280 -17.93 11.14 18.49
C SER A 280 -17.84 10.05 19.57
N GLU A 281 -18.64 10.18 20.66
CA GLU A 281 -18.70 9.16 21.72
C GLU A 281 -19.24 7.82 21.23
N MET A 282 -20.25 7.84 20.35
CA MET A 282 -20.83 6.61 19.80
C MET A 282 -19.81 5.83 18.97
N PHE A 283 -19.02 6.51 18.16
CA PHE A 283 -17.92 5.88 17.42
C PHE A 283 -16.82 5.30 18.34
N GLU A 284 -16.44 6.04 19.39
CA GLU A 284 -15.48 5.57 20.41
C GLU A 284 -15.97 4.28 21.06
N LEU A 285 -17.22 4.28 21.55
CA LEU A 285 -17.83 3.13 22.23
C LEU A 285 -17.98 1.92 21.30
N ALA A 286 -18.43 2.14 20.07
CA ALA A 286 -18.56 1.07 19.09
C ALA A 286 -17.20 0.47 18.74
N ALA A 287 -16.18 1.30 18.51
CA ALA A 287 -14.83 0.86 18.24
C ALA A 287 -14.25 0.03 19.39
N ASP A 288 -14.39 0.51 20.64
CA ASP A 288 -13.86 -0.20 21.82
C ASP A 288 -14.51 -1.59 21.98
N ILE A 289 -15.81 -1.71 21.75
CA ILE A 289 -16.50 -3.01 21.78
C ILE A 289 -16.01 -3.95 20.67
N VAL A 290 -15.89 -3.44 19.45
CA VAL A 290 -15.49 -4.26 18.28
C VAL A 290 -14.03 -4.71 18.39
N PHE A 291 -13.13 -3.86 18.84
CA PHE A 291 -11.74 -4.23 19.06
C PHE A 291 -11.57 -5.36 20.08
N GLN A 292 -12.46 -5.46 21.07
CA GLN A 292 -12.44 -6.52 22.08
C GLN A 292 -12.96 -7.87 21.58
N ASP A 293 -13.66 -7.93 20.44
CA ASP A 293 -14.16 -9.20 19.90
C ASP A 293 -12.99 -10.06 19.38
N PRO A 294 -12.73 -11.25 19.98
CA PRO A 294 -11.59 -12.08 19.60
C PRO A 294 -11.69 -12.68 18.20
N GLU A 295 -12.87 -12.71 17.63
CA GLU A 295 -13.11 -13.27 16.30
C GLU A 295 -12.90 -12.27 15.18
N ILE A 296 -12.78 -10.97 15.49
CA ILE A 296 -12.52 -9.89 14.53
C ILE A 296 -11.02 -9.64 14.45
N HIS A 297 -10.51 -9.57 13.22
CA HIS A 297 -9.08 -9.45 12.93
C HIS A 297 -8.68 -8.11 12.30
N GLY A 298 -9.65 -7.32 11.84
CA GLY A 298 -9.44 -5.99 11.26
C GLY A 298 -10.73 -5.20 11.24
N ILE A 299 -10.64 -3.87 11.21
CA ILE A 299 -11.78 -2.97 11.33
C ILE A 299 -11.76 -1.95 10.20
N LEU A 300 -12.91 -1.80 9.53
CA LEU A 300 -13.20 -0.70 8.61
C LEU A 300 -14.08 0.31 9.35
N LEU A 301 -13.62 1.55 9.43
CA LEU A 301 -14.34 2.66 10.05
C LEU A 301 -14.82 3.62 8.96
N LEU A 302 -16.11 3.71 8.75
CA LEU A 302 -16.74 4.59 7.77
C LEU A 302 -17.50 5.69 8.53
N GLY A 303 -16.85 6.83 8.75
CA GLY A 303 -17.45 7.98 9.43
C GLY A 303 -17.58 9.12 8.44
N LEU A 304 -18.83 9.55 8.17
CA LEU A 304 -19.10 10.62 7.21
C LEU A 304 -19.14 11.97 7.90
N HIS A 305 -18.24 12.86 7.53
CA HIS A 305 -18.21 14.25 8.04
C HIS A 305 -19.51 15.04 7.82
N HIS A 306 -20.40 14.54 6.96
CA HIS A 306 -21.73 15.13 6.72
C HIS A 306 -22.74 14.90 7.87
N THR A 307 -22.44 13.96 8.79
CA THR A 307 -23.32 13.66 9.91
C THR A 307 -23.33 14.81 10.92
N PRO A 308 -24.48 15.51 11.14
CA PRO A 308 -24.48 16.81 11.81
C PRO A 308 -23.97 16.83 13.25
N ALA A 309 -24.14 15.71 13.99
CA ALA A 309 -23.70 15.59 15.38
C ALA A 309 -22.28 15.02 15.52
N LEU A 310 -21.69 14.53 14.43
CA LEU A 310 -20.34 14.00 14.43
C LEU A 310 -19.33 15.15 14.39
N GLN A 311 -18.50 15.24 15.42
CA GLN A 311 -17.45 16.24 15.50
C GLN A 311 -16.08 15.60 15.13
N GLU A 312 -15.13 16.41 14.71
CA GLU A 312 -13.81 15.95 14.27
C GLU A 312 -13.00 15.18 15.34
N ASP A 313 -13.33 15.36 16.63
CA ASP A 313 -12.68 14.69 17.75
C ASP A 313 -12.93 13.16 17.78
N TYR A 314 -13.91 12.66 17.00
CA TYR A 314 -14.10 11.20 16.86
C TYR A 314 -12.85 10.51 16.33
N ILE A 315 -12.05 11.21 15.53
CA ILE A 315 -10.80 10.70 14.95
C ILE A 315 -9.81 10.38 16.08
N ASP A 316 -9.57 11.33 16.99
CA ASP A 316 -8.64 11.15 18.11
C ASP A 316 -9.15 10.09 19.10
N ARG A 317 -10.46 10.07 19.36
CA ARG A 317 -11.11 9.08 20.24
C ARG A 317 -10.94 7.68 19.71
N VAL A 318 -11.23 7.45 18.42
CA VAL A 318 -11.05 6.14 17.79
C VAL A 318 -9.58 5.76 17.71
N ALA A 319 -8.68 6.68 17.36
CA ALA A 319 -7.24 6.42 17.33
C ALA A 319 -6.70 6.02 18.72
N LYS A 320 -7.18 6.66 19.78
CA LYS A 320 -6.87 6.31 21.18
C LYS A 320 -7.38 4.92 21.55
N VAL A 321 -8.55 4.52 21.07
CA VAL A 321 -9.06 3.16 21.27
C VAL A 321 -8.18 2.17 20.51
N ALA A 322 -7.95 2.40 19.20
CA ALA A 322 -7.18 1.53 18.35
C ALA A 322 -5.76 1.28 18.87
N SER A 323 -5.11 2.30 19.47
CA SER A 323 -3.75 2.18 20.01
C SER A 323 -3.60 1.17 21.16
N LYS A 324 -4.70 0.71 21.76
CA LYS A 324 -4.68 -0.31 22.82
C LYS A 324 -4.64 -1.75 22.28
N TYR A 325 -4.80 -1.94 20.96
CA TYR A 325 -4.96 -3.25 20.36
C TYR A 325 -3.98 -3.47 19.20
N GLU A 326 -3.65 -4.73 18.95
CA GLU A 326 -2.75 -5.14 17.86
C GLU A 326 -3.49 -5.46 16.54
N LYS A 327 -4.74 -5.01 16.41
CA LYS A 327 -5.57 -5.23 15.22
C LYS A 327 -5.51 -4.03 14.30
N PRO A 328 -5.40 -4.22 12.97
CA PRO A 328 -5.42 -3.11 12.03
C PRO A 328 -6.79 -2.46 11.94
N ILE A 329 -6.77 -1.16 11.69
CA ILE A 329 -7.92 -0.34 11.36
C ILE A 329 -7.65 0.46 10.10
N VAL A 330 -8.63 0.57 9.22
CA VAL A 330 -8.62 1.49 8.08
C VAL A 330 -9.83 2.40 8.17
N ALA A 331 -9.66 3.66 7.82
CA ALA A 331 -10.74 4.64 7.83
C ALA A 331 -11.22 4.96 6.41
N CYS A 332 -12.48 5.38 6.29
CA CYS A 332 -13.05 5.91 5.08
C CYS A 332 -13.90 7.15 5.43
N ASP A 333 -13.66 8.24 4.72
CA ASP A 333 -14.54 9.40 4.69
C ASP A 333 -14.76 9.80 3.23
N ILE A 334 -16.01 9.65 2.77
CA ILE A 334 -16.38 9.80 1.37
C ILE A 334 -16.47 11.28 1.01
N GLY A 335 -15.80 11.65 -0.06
CA GLY A 335 -15.82 13.02 -0.59
C GLY A 335 -14.42 13.55 -0.94
N GLU A 336 -14.41 14.69 -1.61
CA GLU A 336 -13.18 15.36 -2.08
C GLU A 336 -13.15 16.86 -1.71
N THR A 337 -14.09 17.28 -0.86
CA THR A 337 -14.13 18.65 -0.35
C THR A 337 -13.14 18.84 0.80
N GLU A 338 -12.96 20.09 1.22
CA GLU A 338 -12.01 20.49 2.26
C GLU A 338 -12.15 19.65 3.54
N MET A 339 -13.39 19.42 4.02
CA MET A 339 -13.62 18.66 5.24
C MET A 339 -13.25 17.18 5.09
N ALA A 340 -13.55 16.55 3.94
CA ALA A 340 -13.17 15.18 3.67
C ALA A 340 -11.63 15.02 3.64
N LEU A 341 -10.93 15.94 2.97
CA LEU A 341 -9.47 15.96 2.92
C LEU A 341 -8.87 16.15 4.32
N HIS A 342 -9.43 17.08 5.12
CA HIS A 342 -9.01 17.33 6.49
C HIS A 342 -9.17 16.08 7.36
N THR A 343 -10.34 15.44 7.32
CA THR A 343 -10.64 14.20 8.08
C THR A 343 -9.65 13.09 7.75
N ARG A 344 -9.46 12.79 6.47
CA ARG A 344 -8.52 11.75 6.03
C ARG A 344 -7.08 12.08 6.44
N SER A 345 -6.63 13.32 6.22
CA SER A 345 -5.28 13.76 6.64
C SER A 345 -5.06 13.63 8.16
N ARG A 346 -6.08 13.91 8.97
CA ARG A 346 -5.98 13.77 10.43
C ARG A 346 -5.86 12.32 10.87
N PHE A 347 -6.63 11.39 10.28
CA PHE A 347 -6.46 9.94 10.51
C PHE A 347 -5.05 9.49 10.17
N GLU A 348 -4.53 9.91 9.01
CA GLU A 348 -3.20 9.53 8.54
C GLU A 348 -2.07 10.04 9.46
N LYS A 349 -2.19 11.26 10.00
CA LYS A 349 -1.26 11.80 11.01
C LYS A 349 -1.25 10.98 12.30
N LEU A 350 -2.34 10.29 12.62
CA LEU A 350 -2.44 9.37 13.75
C LEU A 350 -2.07 7.91 13.39
N GLY A 351 -1.58 7.68 12.18
CA GLY A 351 -1.15 6.37 11.71
C GLY A 351 -2.30 5.44 11.31
N ILE A 352 -3.48 5.98 11.01
CA ILE A 352 -4.64 5.25 10.48
C ILE A 352 -4.81 5.62 9.00
N PRO A 353 -4.58 4.70 8.05
CA PRO A 353 -4.75 5.00 6.64
C PRO A 353 -6.23 5.28 6.33
N ALA A 354 -6.50 6.37 5.63
CA ALA A 354 -7.85 6.82 5.32
C ALA A 354 -8.07 6.93 3.81
N TYR A 355 -9.26 6.56 3.34
CA TYR A 355 -9.61 6.40 1.94
C TYR A 355 -10.88 7.18 1.59
N SER A 356 -11.04 7.49 0.29
CA SER A 356 -12.17 8.28 -0.21
C SER A 356 -13.39 7.44 -0.58
N SER A 357 -13.24 6.12 -0.63
CA SER A 357 -14.35 5.20 -0.90
C SER A 357 -14.33 3.96 0.00
N PRO A 358 -15.48 3.34 0.24
CA PRO A 358 -15.58 2.05 0.94
C PRO A 358 -14.79 0.95 0.26
N GLU A 359 -14.74 0.97 -1.08
CA GLU A 359 -14.03 0.02 -1.92
C GLU A 359 -12.52 0.11 -1.71
N ASP A 360 -11.98 1.34 -1.64
CA ASP A 360 -10.55 1.56 -1.39
C ASP A 360 -10.16 1.09 0.02
N ALA A 361 -11.00 1.37 1.02
CA ALA A 361 -10.79 0.90 2.38
C ALA A 361 -10.81 -0.64 2.49
N ALA A 362 -11.77 -1.30 1.82
CA ALA A 362 -11.83 -2.76 1.77
C ALA A 362 -10.62 -3.36 1.03
N ARG A 363 -10.15 -2.71 -0.05
CA ARG A 363 -8.95 -3.04 -0.81
C ARG A 363 -7.70 -3.02 0.07
N ALA A 364 -7.56 -1.95 0.82
CA ALA A 364 -6.47 -1.75 1.77
C ALA A 364 -6.48 -2.81 2.89
N MET A 365 -7.64 -3.08 3.49
CA MET A 365 -7.79 -4.13 4.49
C MET A 365 -7.47 -5.51 3.91
N SER A 366 -7.86 -5.79 2.66
CA SER A 366 -7.51 -7.06 1.98
C SER A 366 -5.99 -7.25 1.86
N ALA A 367 -5.22 -6.18 1.60
CA ALA A 367 -3.76 -6.24 1.57
C ALA A 367 -3.17 -6.60 2.94
N LEU A 368 -3.66 -6.00 4.02
CA LEU A 368 -3.26 -6.30 5.40
C LEU A 368 -3.57 -7.75 5.79
N VAL A 369 -4.73 -8.26 5.38
CA VAL A 369 -5.12 -9.66 5.63
C VAL A 369 -4.27 -10.63 4.81
N LYS A 370 -4.10 -10.40 3.53
CA LYS A 370 -3.28 -11.28 2.65
C LYS A 370 -1.86 -11.40 3.16
N TYR A 371 -1.25 -10.28 3.55
CA TYR A 371 0.10 -10.29 4.09
C TYR A 371 0.17 -11.00 5.45
N GLY A 372 -0.81 -10.76 6.34
CA GLY A 372 -0.88 -11.44 7.63
C GLY A 372 -1.05 -12.96 7.52
N LEU A 373 -1.88 -13.43 6.59
CA LEU A 373 -2.04 -14.85 6.31
C LEU A 373 -0.77 -15.49 5.74
N TYR A 374 -0.06 -14.77 4.86
CA TYR A 374 1.25 -15.22 4.37
C TYR A 374 2.25 -15.36 5.52
N LEU A 375 2.40 -14.34 6.35
CA LEU A 375 3.31 -14.39 7.50
C LEU A 375 2.96 -15.52 8.49
N LYS A 376 1.68 -15.81 8.70
CA LYS A 376 1.24 -16.94 9.51
C LYS A 376 1.63 -18.28 8.89
N LYS A 377 1.39 -18.44 7.60
CA LYS A 377 1.78 -19.66 6.87
C LYS A 377 3.28 -19.93 6.96
N GLU A 378 4.08 -18.88 6.86
CA GLU A 378 5.55 -18.96 6.93
C GLU A 378 6.12 -18.98 8.37
N GLY A 379 5.27 -18.80 9.41
CA GLY A 379 5.69 -18.81 10.81
C GLY A 379 6.29 -17.49 11.34
N TYR A 380 6.23 -16.39 10.58
CA TYR A 380 6.86 -15.10 10.93
C TYR A 380 5.89 -14.06 11.50
N PHE A 381 4.61 -14.34 11.62
CA PHE A 381 3.58 -13.35 11.99
C PHE A 381 3.85 -12.68 13.35
N LYS A 382 4.17 -13.46 14.39
CA LYS A 382 4.40 -12.92 15.73
C LYS A 382 5.66 -12.06 15.79
N GLU A 383 6.75 -12.51 15.16
CA GLU A 383 8.01 -11.75 15.09
C GLU A 383 7.81 -10.42 14.37
N TYR A 384 7.08 -10.45 13.25
CA TYR A 384 6.75 -9.24 12.51
C TYR A 384 5.94 -8.24 13.34
N LEU A 385 4.89 -8.67 14.04
CA LEU A 385 4.10 -7.80 14.91
C LEU A 385 4.94 -7.16 16.02
N GLN A 386 5.76 -7.95 16.72
CA GLN A 386 6.63 -7.42 17.77
C GLN A 386 7.56 -6.32 17.24
N LYS A 387 8.14 -6.54 16.05
CA LYS A 387 8.98 -5.54 15.40
C LYS A 387 8.18 -4.30 15.02
N PHE A 388 7.01 -4.45 14.39
CA PHE A 388 6.15 -3.36 13.95
C PHE A 388 5.80 -2.42 15.11
N PHE A 389 5.32 -2.96 16.24
CA PHE A 389 4.94 -2.15 17.40
C PHE A 389 6.15 -1.54 18.11
N LYS A 390 7.29 -2.25 18.19
CA LYS A 390 8.52 -1.68 18.75
C LYS A 390 9.03 -0.46 17.96
N GLU A 391 8.85 -0.46 16.65
CA GLU A 391 9.23 0.66 15.79
C GLU A 391 8.24 1.81 15.85
N LYS A 392 6.94 1.53 16.07
CA LYS A 392 5.88 2.53 16.20
C LYS A 392 5.98 3.35 17.49
N HIS A 393 6.62 2.81 18.54
CA HIS A 393 6.79 3.46 19.84
C HIS A 393 8.15 4.18 20.01
N LYS A 394 8.97 4.21 18.97
CA LYS A 394 10.19 5.03 18.89
C LYS A 394 9.95 6.37 18.20
#